data_d7b99c663fc684f4b42884acf97bef9b
#
_entry.id   d7b99c663fc684f4b42884acf97bef9b
#
_cell.length_a   1.000
_cell.length_b   1.000
_cell.length_c   1.000
_cell.angle_alpha   90.00
_cell.angle_beta   90.00
_cell.angle_gamma   90.00
#
_symmetry.space_group_name_H-M   'P 1'
#
loop_
_entity.id
_entity.type
_entity.pdbx_description
1 polymer ?
#
loop_
_entity_poly.entity_id
_entity_poly.type
_entity_poly.pdbx_seq_one_letter_code
_entity_poly.pdbx_strand_id
1 'polypeptide(L)'
;MFPKSGIPAFKSCFTENYYRIITKQEVLIMINATIVLEGGATRGVFTSGVLDYLMEQDTYLSHVIGVSAGACNAVDYVSKQIGRTRNCMIVEDKEYNYHNNLRDFMREKSLLDMDMVFDKYPREIFPFDFKTFQKSCEQGVVCEQVTTNCITGKAEYMIETQDFDRLLRICRASSSMPLLCPMVNIDDVPYLD
;
A
#
# COMPACT_ATOMS: atom_id res chain seq x y z
N MET A 1 -38.25 24.72 -9.62
CA MET A 1 -38.76 23.91 -8.51
C MET A 1 -38.61 22.45 -8.94
N PHE A 2 -37.46 21.79 -8.66
CA PHE A 2 -37.20 20.39 -9.05
C PHE A 2 -37.47 19.52 -7.82
N PRO A 3 -38.11 18.36 -7.95
CA PRO A 3 -38.38 17.49 -6.84
C PRO A 3 -37.10 16.77 -6.38
N LYS A 4 -36.86 16.77 -5.07
CA LYS A 4 -35.85 15.95 -4.42
C LYS A 4 -36.30 14.48 -4.52
N SER A 5 -35.73 13.73 -5.49
CA SER A 5 -35.84 12.28 -5.51
C SER A 5 -34.86 11.71 -4.48
N GLY A 6 -35.41 11.20 -3.38
CA GLY A 6 -34.64 10.50 -2.36
C GLY A 6 -33.99 9.24 -2.96
N ILE A 7 -32.69 9.12 -2.81
CA ILE A 7 -31.97 7.88 -3.04
C ILE A 7 -32.41 6.89 -1.95
N PRO A 8 -32.93 5.70 -2.30
CA PRO A 8 -33.28 4.72 -1.29
C PRO A 8 -32.03 4.32 -0.51
N ALA A 9 -32.11 4.44 0.80
CA ALA A 9 -31.05 4.03 1.72
C ALA A 9 -30.69 2.57 1.46
N PHE A 10 -29.43 2.31 1.13
CA PHE A 10 -28.82 0.98 1.11
C PHE A 10 -28.71 0.50 2.58
N LYS A 11 -29.85 0.16 3.16
CA LYS A 11 -29.98 -0.45 4.48
C LYS A 11 -30.44 -1.87 4.28
N SER A 12 -29.53 -2.86 4.16
CA SER A 12 -29.89 -4.23 4.52
C SER A 12 -28.81 -5.31 4.35
N CYS A 13 -27.51 -5.01 4.43
CA CYS A 13 -26.55 -6.12 4.43
C CYS A 13 -25.33 -5.95 5.38
N PHE A 14 -25.31 -4.93 6.25
CA PHE A 14 -24.11 -4.62 7.04
C PHE A 14 -24.34 -4.60 8.56
N THR A 15 -25.31 -5.32 9.11
CA THR A 15 -25.73 -5.11 10.51
C THR A 15 -25.05 -5.99 11.56
N GLU A 16 -24.09 -6.86 11.27
CA GLU A 16 -23.57 -7.76 12.32
C GLU A 16 -22.05 -7.83 12.53
N ASN A 17 -21.22 -7.05 11.85
CA ASN A 17 -19.76 -7.21 11.97
C ASN A 17 -19.00 -5.92 12.31
N TYR A 18 -19.54 -5.06 13.18
CA TYR A 18 -18.82 -3.89 13.66
C TYR A 18 -18.16 -4.15 15.02
N TYR A 19 -16.83 -4.12 15.07
CA TYR A 19 -16.09 -4.02 16.31
C TYR A 19 -15.81 -2.56 16.65
N ARG A 20 -16.30 -2.13 17.81
CA ARG A 20 -16.04 -0.77 18.33
C ARG A 20 -14.88 -0.83 19.28
N ILE A 21 -13.70 -0.38 18.85
CA ILE A 21 -12.55 -0.19 19.73
C ILE A 21 -12.66 1.20 20.34
N ILE A 22 -12.99 1.28 21.63
CA ILE A 22 -13.06 2.54 22.37
C ILE A 22 -11.66 2.83 22.90
N THR A 23 -10.90 3.65 22.22
CA THR A 23 -9.78 4.39 22.81
C THR A 23 -10.32 5.76 23.27
N LYS A 24 -9.72 6.32 24.31
CA LYS A 24 -10.26 7.45 25.09
C LYS A 24 -10.55 8.75 24.30
N GLN A 25 -10.32 8.80 22.96
CA GLN A 25 -10.50 10.01 22.16
C GLN A 25 -11.08 9.84 20.74
N GLU A 26 -11.12 8.63 20.17
CA GLU A 26 -11.75 8.45 18.84
C GLU A 26 -12.40 7.07 18.74
N VAL A 27 -13.64 7.04 18.25
CA VAL A 27 -14.32 5.79 17.92
C VAL A 27 -13.91 5.41 16.50
N LEU A 28 -12.90 4.58 16.38
CA LEU A 28 -12.52 4.01 15.10
C LEU A 28 -13.50 2.89 14.74
N ILE A 29 -14.19 3.02 13.63
CA ILE A 29 -15.05 1.94 13.10
C ILE A 29 -14.19 1.06 12.22
N MET A 30 -13.77 -0.11 12.74
CA MET A 30 -13.10 -1.12 11.96
C MET A 30 -14.12 -2.12 11.41
N ILE A 31 -14.18 -2.25 10.10
CA ILE A 31 -15.06 -3.20 9.41
C ILE A 31 -14.33 -4.54 9.32
N ASN A 32 -14.95 -5.60 9.84
CA ASN A 32 -14.42 -6.96 9.70
C ASN A 32 -14.64 -7.47 8.26
N ALA A 33 -13.72 -7.08 7.38
CA ALA A 33 -13.74 -7.43 5.96
C ALA A 33 -12.32 -7.38 5.40
N THR A 34 -12.12 -8.06 4.27
CA THR A 34 -10.86 -8.04 3.51
C THR A 34 -11.00 -7.14 2.29
N ILE A 35 -10.00 -6.29 2.06
CA ILE A 35 -9.81 -5.62 0.78
C ILE A 35 -8.58 -6.17 0.08
N VAL A 36 -8.72 -6.46 -1.22
CA VAL A 36 -7.63 -6.93 -2.07
C VAL A 36 -7.28 -5.84 -3.09
N LEU A 37 -6.04 -5.39 -3.06
CA LEU A 37 -5.53 -4.29 -3.88
C LEU A 37 -4.61 -4.85 -4.97
N GLU A 38 -5.07 -4.76 -6.21
CA GLU A 38 -4.31 -5.26 -7.36
C GLU A 38 -3.08 -4.39 -7.66
N GLY A 39 -2.12 -4.98 -8.37
CA GLY A 39 -0.99 -4.27 -8.97
C GLY A 39 -1.40 -3.43 -10.19
N GLY A 40 -0.44 -2.74 -10.78
CA GLY A 40 -0.68 -1.99 -12.01
C GLY A 40 0.12 -0.70 -12.15
N ALA A 41 1.24 -0.59 -11.47
CA ALA A 41 2.11 0.58 -11.51
C ALA A 41 1.32 1.89 -11.27
N THR A 42 1.45 2.89 -12.14
CA THR A 42 0.76 4.18 -11.99
C THR A 42 -0.77 4.11 -12.00
N ARG A 43 -1.38 3.02 -12.48
CA ARG A 43 -2.84 2.81 -12.36
C ARG A 43 -3.31 2.70 -10.90
N GLY A 44 -2.40 2.34 -9.99
CA GLY A 44 -2.63 2.35 -8.54
C GLY A 44 -3.06 3.69 -7.95
N VAL A 45 -2.90 4.80 -8.69
CA VAL A 45 -3.44 6.12 -8.31
C VAL A 45 -4.97 6.11 -8.21
N PHE A 46 -5.66 5.34 -9.05
CA PHE A 46 -7.11 5.18 -8.90
C PHE A 46 -7.46 4.50 -7.57
N THR A 47 -6.75 3.42 -7.25
CA THR A 47 -6.90 2.71 -5.97
C THR A 47 -6.62 3.64 -4.79
N SER A 48 -5.55 4.45 -4.88
CA SER A 48 -5.21 5.46 -3.87
C SER A 48 -6.38 6.41 -3.61
N GLY A 49 -7.02 6.94 -4.67
CA GLY A 49 -8.17 7.85 -4.51
C GLY A 49 -9.37 7.19 -3.80
N VAL A 50 -9.62 5.90 -4.06
CA VAL A 50 -10.66 5.14 -3.34
C VAL A 50 -10.30 4.98 -1.86
N LEU A 51 -9.03 4.63 -1.57
CA LEU A 51 -8.57 4.46 -0.19
C LEU A 51 -8.51 5.79 0.57
N ASP A 52 -8.09 6.87 -0.09
CA ASP A 52 -8.11 8.21 0.48
C ASP A 52 -9.54 8.60 0.91
N TYR A 53 -10.53 8.34 0.05
CA TYR A 53 -11.93 8.57 0.38
C TYR A 53 -12.40 7.73 1.58
N LEU A 54 -12.00 6.45 1.64
CA LEU A 54 -12.34 5.61 2.80
C LEU A 54 -11.72 6.15 4.09
N MET A 55 -10.46 6.58 4.03
CA MET A 55 -9.77 7.20 5.17
C MET A 55 -10.42 8.51 5.60
N GLU A 56 -10.85 9.36 4.66
CA GLU A 56 -11.61 10.59 4.95
C GLU A 56 -12.96 10.34 5.62
N GLN A 57 -13.51 9.14 5.43
CA GLN A 57 -14.75 8.70 6.09
C GLN A 57 -14.48 7.86 7.35
N ASP A 58 -13.27 7.90 7.91
CA ASP A 58 -12.84 7.08 9.06
C ASP A 58 -13.20 5.58 8.91
N THR A 59 -13.16 5.09 7.66
CA THR A 59 -13.56 3.72 7.31
C THR A 59 -12.31 2.86 7.10
N TYR A 60 -12.08 1.93 7.99
CA TYR A 60 -10.93 1.02 7.95
C TYR A 60 -11.37 -0.45 7.97
N LEU A 61 -10.69 -1.26 7.16
CA LEU A 61 -10.94 -2.71 7.09
C LEU A 61 -9.90 -3.47 7.93
N SER A 62 -10.34 -4.58 8.51
CA SER A 62 -9.49 -5.40 9.38
C SER A 62 -8.41 -6.20 8.64
N HIS A 63 -8.57 -6.41 7.34
CA HIS A 63 -7.62 -7.17 6.54
C HIS A 63 -7.38 -6.49 5.18
N VAL A 64 -6.12 -6.24 4.87
CA VAL A 64 -5.69 -5.56 3.65
C VAL A 64 -4.62 -6.41 2.97
N ILE A 65 -4.87 -6.82 1.73
CA ILE A 65 -3.93 -7.59 0.91
C ILE A 65 -3.55 -6.74 -0.29
N GLY A 66 -2.26 -6.56 -0.55
CA GLY A 66 -1.79 -5.79 -1.69
C GLY A 66 -0.66 -6.46 -2.46
N VAL A 67 -0.64 -6.27 -3.78
CA VAL A 67 0.45 -6.70 -4.65
C VAL A 67 0.95 -5.51 -5.48
N SER A 68 2.27 -5.38 -5.67
CA SER A 68 2.88 -4.33 -6.50
C SER A 68 2.48 -2.93 -6.02
N ALA A 69 1.94 -2.08 -6.89
CA ALA A 69 1.34 -0.80 -6.50
C ALA A 69 0.28 -0.94 -5.41
N GLY A 70 -0.44 -2.08 -5.38
CA GLY A 70 -1.40 -2.41 -4.33
C GLY A 70 -0.76 -2.63 -2.97
N ALA A 71 0.47 -3.16 -2.90
CA ALA A 71 1.22 -3.31 -1.64
C ALA A 71 1.58 -1.94 -1.05
N CYS A 72 2.00 -0.98 -1.89
CA CYS A 72 2.25 0.40 -1.47
C CYS A 72 0.96 1.07 -0.97
N ASN A 73 -0.14 0.91 -1.71
CA ASN A 73 -1.45 1.40 -1.30
C ASN A 73 -1.90 0.79 0.04
N ALA A 74 -1.65 -0.51 0.26
CA ALA A 74 -2.02 -1.21 1.48
C ALA A 74 -1.33 -0.62 2.71
N VAL A 75 -0.02 -0.43 2.66
CA VAL A 75 0.73 0.12 3.80
C VAL A 75 0.35 1.58 4.08
N ASP A 76 0.10 2.39 3.04
CA ASP A 76 -0.32 3.77 3.19
C ASP A 76 -1.73 3.89 3.79
N TYR A 77 -2.65 3.01 3.39
CA TYR A 77 -3.98 2.94 3.97
C TYR A 77 -3.94 2.52 5.46
N VAL A 78 -3.15 1.52 5.80
CA VAL A 78 -3.02 1.03 7.19
C VAL A 78 -2.30 2.07 8.06
N SER A 79 -1.37 2.85 7.50
CA SER A 79 -0.73 3.98 8.19
C SER A 79 -1.57 5.26 8.21
N LYS A 80 -2.77 5.25 7.60
CA LYS A 80 -3.72 6.37 7.56
C LYS A 80 -3.15 7.63 6.88
N GLN A 81 -2.31 7.45 5.88
CA GLN A 81 -1.63 8.55 5.19
C GLN A 81 -2.36 8.96 3.90
N ILE A 82 -3.41 9.77 4.05
CA ILE A 82 -4.21 10.31 2.93
C ILE A 82 -3.30 11.05 1.94
N GLY A 83 -3.44 10.75 0.65
CA GLY A 83 -2.73 11.38 -0.45
C GLY A 83 -1.26 10.95 -0.63
N ARG A 84 -0.69 10.18 0.30
CA ARG A 84 0.74 9.80 0.22
C ARG A 84 1.04 8.98 -1.03
N THR A 85 0.28 7.92 -1.31
CA THR A 85 0.49 7.09 -2.51
C THR A 85 0.39 7.92 -3.79
N ARG A 86 -0.61 8.81 -3.90
CA ARG A 86 -0.74 9.71 -5.05
C ARG A 86 0.53 10.56 -5.22
N ASN A 87 1.04 11.15 -4.15
CA ASN A 87 2.22 12.01 -4.21
C ASN A 87 3.48 11.22 -4.58
N CYS A 88 3.62 9.97 -4.16
CA CYS A 88 4.71 9.08 -4.57
C CYS A 88 4.61 8.65 -6.04
N MET A 89 3.40 8.50 -6.58
CA MET A 89 3.19 8.02 -7.96
C MET A 89 3.15 9.16 -9.00
N ILE A 90 2.68 10.35 -8.61
CA ILE A 90 2.60 11.53 -9.48
C ILE A 90 3.56 12.59 -8.92
N VAL A 91 4.82 12.47 -9.30
CA VAL A 91 5.87 13.38 -8.87
C VAL A 91 6.05 14.48 -9.91
N GLU A 92 5.75 15.72 -9.54
CA GLU A 92 5.85 16.88 -10.42
C GLU A 92 7.29 17.40 -10.50
N ASP A 93 8.06 17.26 -9.43
CA ASP A 93 9.45 17.70 -9.38
C ASP A 93 10.36 16.70 -10.10
N LYS A 94 11.10 17.21 -11.08
CA LYS A 94 12.03 16.40 -11.88
C LYS A 94 13.19 15.83 -11.08
N GLU A 95 13.56 16.47 -9.98
CA GLU A 95 14.64 16.00 -9.10
C GLU A 95 14.25 14.68 -8.41
N TYR A 96 12.96 14.50 -8.14
CA TYR A 96 12.45 13.31 -7.46
C TYR A 96 11.82 12.29 -8.42
N ASN A 97 12.01 12.46 -9.72
CA ASN A 97 11.49 11.51 -10.71
C ASN A 97 12.19 10.15 -10.58
N TYR A 98 11.39 9.10 -10.47
CA TYR A 98 11.85 7.72 -10.32
C TYR A 98 11.89 6.91 -11.62
N HIS A 99 11.64 7.52 -12.78
CA HIS A 99 11.76 6.84 -14.06
C HIS A 99 13.19 6.94 -14.57
N ASN A 100 13.84 5.80 -14.72
CA ASN A 100 15.19 5.74 -15.28
C ASN A 100 15.19 6.03 -16.80
N ASN A 101 16.15 6.82 -17.24
CA ASN A 101 16.42 6.97 -18.66
C ASN A 101 17.17 5.74 -19.21
N LEU A 102 17.36 5.66 -20.54
CA LEU A 102 17.99 4.51 -21.18
C LEU A 102 19.42 4.22 -20.65
N ARG A 103 20.18 5.26 -20.27
CA ARG A 103 21.54 5.11 -19.74
C ARG A 103 21.50 4.50 -18.33
N ASP A 104 20.59 4.98 -17.49
CA ASP A 104 20.41 4.49 -16.14
C ASP A 104 19.86 3.06 -16.15
N PHE A 105 18.91 2.76 -17.06
CA PHE A 105 18.42 1.41 -17.28
C PHE A 105 19.55 0.42 -17.64
N MET A 106 20.48 0.79 -18.54
CA MET A 106 21.59 -0.07 -18.89
C MET A 106 22.57 -0.31 -17.73
N ARG A 107 22.72 0.68 -16.83
CA ARG A 107 23.60 0.60 -15.67
C ARG A 107 22.98 -0.20 -14.54
N GLU A 108 21.74 0.07 -14.21
CA GLU A 108 21.05 -0.46 -13.03
C GLU A 108 20.18 -1.67 -13.34
N LYS A 109 19.98 -1.95 -14.64
CA LYS A 109 19.06 -3.00 -15.13
C LYS A 109 17.66 -2.87 -14.50
N SER A 110 17.23 -1.63 -14.30
CA SER A 110 15.95 -1.28 -13.72
C SER A 110 15.30 -0.16 -14.51
N LEU A 111 14.01 -0.33 -14.82
CA LEU A 111 13.18 0.70 -15.46
C LEU A 111 12.86 1.85 -14.49
N LEU A 112 12.82 1.54 -13.21
CA LEU A 112 12.51 2.47 -12.14
C LEU A 112 13.72 2.60 -11.21
N ASP A 113 13.94 3.79 -10.69
CA ASP A 113 14.86 4.00 -9.57
C ASP A 113 14.21 3.47 -8.28
N MET A 114 14.48 2.19 -8.02
CA MET A 114 13.91 1.46 -6.88
C MET A 114 14.44 1.99 -5.54
N ASP A 115 15.62 2.61 -5.52
CA ASP A 115 16.17 3.24 -4.32
C ASP A 115 15.47 4.58 -4.05
N MET A 116 15.13 5.33 -5.09
CA MET A 116 14.30 6.52 -4.94
C MET A 116 12.95 6.17 -4.30
N VAL A 117 12.26 5.17 -4.83
CA VAL A 117 10.89 4.80 -4.41
C VAL A 117 10.86 4.15 -3.03
N PHE A 118 11.78 3.21 -2.74
CA PHE A 118 11.72 2.37 -1.54
C PHE A 118 12.74 2.70 -0.46
N ASP A 119 13.56 3.75 -0.66
CA ASP A 119 14.46 4.25 0.37
C ASP A 119 14.27 5.75 0.59
N LYS A 120 14.53 6.60 -0.43
CA LYS A 120 14.46 8.05 -0.28
C LYS A 120 13.04 8.58 -0.03
N TYR A 121 12.04 8.11 -0.78
CA TYR A 121 10.66 8.55 -0.57
C TYR A 121 10.17 8.28 0.86
N PRO A 122 10.22 7.06 1.38
CA PRO A 122 9.67 6.78 2.70
C PRO A 122 10.47 7.37 3.86
N ARG A 123 11.73 7.76 3.63
CA ARG A 123 12.57 8.32 4.68
C ARG A 123 12.66 9.85 4.66
N GLU A 124 12.67 10.46 3.46
CA GLU A 124 13.06 11.87 3.31
C GLU A 124 11.98 12.70 2.60
N ILE A 125 11.49 12.24 1.42
CA ILE A 125 10.68 13.07 0.52
C ILE A 125 9.19 12.99 0.85
N PHE A 126 8.68 11.76 1.03
CA PHE A 126 7.31 11.45 1.44
C PHE A 126 7.35 10.52 2.66
N PRO A 127 7.71 11.03 3.86
CA PRO A 127 7.95 10.19 5.02
C PRO A 127 6.81 9.25 5.34
N PHE A 128 7.14 7.98 5.57
CA PHE A 128 6.18 6.96 5.95
C PHE A 128 5.98 6.92 7.46
N ASP A 129 4.75 6.99 7.91
CA ASP A 129 4.42 6.90 9.33
C ASP A 129 4.32 5.45 9.82
N PHE A 130 5.50 4.86 10.02
CA PHE A 130 5.62 3.49 10.50
C PHE A 130 5.01 3.29 11.90
N LYS A 131 5.00 4.32 12.75
CA LYS A 131 4.39 4.25 14.09
C LYS A 131 2.88 4.08 14.02
N THR A 132 2.22 4.84 13.14
CA THR A 132 0.78 4.70 12.92
C THR A 132 0.46 3.36 12.26
N PHE A 133 1.27 2.89 11.32
CA PHE A 133 1.16 1.57 10.74
C PHE A 133 1.22 0.46 11.81
N GLN A 134 2.26 0.46 12.66
CA GLN A 134 2.41 -0.50 13.76
C GLN A 134 1.21 -0.47 14.70
N LYS A 135 0.81 0.73 15.13
CA LYS A 135 -0.34 0.91 16.01
C LYS A 135 -1.64 0.33 15.42
N SER A 136 -1.85 0.50 14.12
CA SER A 136 -3.01 -0.08 13.42
C SER A 136 -2.95 -1.62 13.44
N CYS A 137 -1.77 -2.20 13.20
CA CYS A 137 -1.57 -3.65 13.29
C CYS A 137 -1.75 -4.18 14.71
N GLU A 138 -1.25 -3.48 15.73
CA GLU A 138 -1.49 -3.83 17.15
C GLU A 138 -2.98 -3.77 17.53
N GLN A 139 -3.76 -2.94 16.86
CA GLN A 139 -5.21 -2.84 17.01
C GLN A 139 -5.99 -3.93 16.24
N GLY A 140 -5.28 -4.85 15.57
CA GLY A 140 -5.86 -6.00 14.91
C GLY A 140 -6.01 -5.91 13.40
N VAL A 141 -5.45 -4.87 12.75
CA VAL A 141 -5.39 -4.82 11.29
C VAL A 141 -4.30 -5.77 10.78
N VAL A 142 -4.65 -6.65 9.87
CA VAL A 142 -3.71 -7.52 9.14
C VAL A 142 -3.39 -6.88 7.80
N CYS A 143 -2.11 -6.66 7.51
CA CYS A 143 -1.64 -6.10 6.24
C CYS A 143 -0.67 -7.08 5.59
N GLU A 144 -1.07 -7.65 4.46
CA GLU A 144 -0.29 -8.62 3.70
C GLU A 144 0.22 -8.02 2.39
N GLN A 145 1.52 -8.17 2.14
CA GLN A 145 2.14 -7.84 0.86
C GLN A 145 2.42 -9.15 0.11
N VAL A 146 1.92 -9.23 -1.12
CA VAL A 146 2.09 -10.41 -1.96
C VAL A 146 3.37 -10.27 -2.79
N THR A 147 4.20 -11.32 -2.76
CA THR A 147 5.44 -11.42 -3.54
C THR A 147 5.51 -12.79 -4.22
N THR A 148 6.28 -12.91 -5.30
CA THR A 148 6.56 -14.19 -5.95
C THR A 148 7.94 -14.70 -5.51
N ASN A 149 7.97 -15.85 -4.85
CA ASN A 149 9.21 -16.55 -4.51
C ASN A 149 9.86 -17.12 -5.79
N CYS A 150 11.05 -16.61 -6.16
CA CYS A 150 11.73 -16.99 -7.41
C CYS A 150 12.28 -18.41 -7.41
N ILE A 151 12.40 -19.07 -6.26
CA ILE A 151 12.87 -20.47 -6.18
C ILE A 151 11.70 -21.42 -6.46
N THR A 152 10.54 -21.15 -5.87
CA THR A 152 9.37 -22.02 -5.93
C THR A 152 8.37 -21.66 -7.02
N GLY A 153 8.43 -20.43 -7.53
CA GLY A 153 7.45 -19.85 -8.46
C GLY A 153 6.07 -19.63 -7.85
N LYS A 154 5.96 -19.59 -6.52
CA LYS A 154 4.68 -19.43 -5.81
C LYS A 154 4.56 -18.06 -5.19
N ALA A 155 3.32 -17.58 -5.13
CA ALA A 155 2.99 -16.39 -4.35
C ALA A 155 3.16 -16.65 -2.85
N GLU A 156 3.74 -15.66 -2.17
CA GLU A 156 3.86 -15.63 -0.71
C GLU A 156 3.23 -14.35 -0.18
N TYR A 157 2.49 -14.49 0.92
CA TYR A 157 1.78 -13.42 1.61
C TYR A 157 2.60 -13.04 2.85
N MET A 158 3.29 -11.92 2.77
CA MET A 158 4.21 -11.49 3.82
C MET A 158 3.56 -10.48 4.74
N ILE A 159 3.77 -10.66 6.04
CA ILE A 159 3.37 -9.70 7.07
C ILE A 159 4.63 -9.22 7.77
N GLU A 160 4.79 -7.90 7.89
CA GLU A 160 5.86 -7.28 8.65
C GLU A 160 5.32 -6.09 9.44
N THR A 161 5.53 -6.09 10.74
CA THR A 161 4.98 -5.07 11.63
C THR A 161 6.01 -4.49 12.60
N GLN A 162 7.22 -5.03 12.63
CA GLN A 162 8.24 -4.69 13.61
C GLN A 162 9.47 -4.03 13.01
N ASP A 163 9.84 -4.42 11.79
CA ASP A 163 11.04 -3.93 11.11
C ASP A 163 10.66 -3.09 9.89
N PHE A 164 10.91 -1.78 9.99
CA PHE A 164 10.63 -0.83 8.92
C PHE A 164 11.41 -1.13 7.65
N ASP A 165 12.69 -1.46 7.79
CA ASP A 165 13.57 -1.73 6.64
C ASP A 165 13.12 -3.02 5.92
N ARG A 166 12.68 -4.01 6.68
CA ARG A 166 12.14 -5.25 6.12
C ARG A 166 10.80 -5.01 5.44
N LEU A 167 9.91 -4.19 6.00
CA LEU A 167 8.65 -3.80 5.35
C LEU A 167 8.89 -3.12 4.00
N LEU A 168 9.81 -2.14 3.95
CA LEU A 168 10.17 -1.48 2.69
C LEU A 168 10.75 -2.45 1.67
N ARG A 169 11.56 -3.42 2.13
CA ARG A 169 12.13 -4.45 1.28
C ARG A 169 11.07 -5.39 0.71
N ILE A 170 10.05 -5.74 1.49
CA ILE A 170 8.91 -6.53 1.03
C ILE A 170 8.09 -5.75 -0.01
N CYS A 171 7.78 -4.47 0.23
CA CYS A 171 7.09 -3.62 -0.75
C CYS A 171 7.90 -3.47 -2.05
N ARG A 172 9.24 -3.33 -1.94
CA ARG A 172 10.14 -3.30 -3.09
C ARG A 172 10.08 -4.62 -3.87
N ALA A 173 10.11 -5.76 -3.19
CA ALA A 173 10.02 -7.08 -3.83
C ALA A 173 8.70 -7.25 -4.57
N SER A 174 7.60 -6.91 -3.91
CA SER A 174 6.25 -6.92 -4.49
C SER A 174 6.11 -6.01 -5.72
N SER A 175 6.96 -4.98 -5.86
CA SER A 175 6.94 -4.02 -6.98
C SER A 175 8.06 -4.25 -8.00
N SER A 176 8.88 -5.29 -7.81
CA SER A 176 10.00 -5.62 -8.71
C SER A 176 9.51 -6.46 -9.88
N MET A 177 9.13 -5.77 -10.96
CA MET A 177 8.61 -6.41 -12.18
C MET A 177 9.69 -7.29 -12.83
N PRO A 178 9.35 -8.54 -13.19
CA PRO A 178 10.27 -9.44 -13.89
C PRO A 178 10.87 -8.79 -15.16
N LEU A 179 12.17 -8.94 -15.36
CA LEU A 179 12.96 -8.39 -16.47
C LEU A 179 13.12 -6.85 -16.46
N LEU A 180 12.30 -6.12 -15.74
CA LEU A 180 12.31 -4.65 -15.71
C LEU A 180 12.92 -4.08 -14.43
N CYS A 181 12.98 -4.89 -13.36
CA CYS A 181 13.58 -4.53 -12.08
C CYS A 181 14.43 -5.69 -11.54
N PRO A 182 15.44 -5.41 -10.69
CA PRO A 182 16.22 -6.44 -10.04
C PRO A 182 15.38 -7.26 -9.05
N MET A 183 15.74 -8.54 -8.88
CA MET A 183 15.22 -9.37 -7.79
C MET A 183 15.63 -8.79 -6.43
N VAL A 184 14.76 -8.94 -5.44
CA VAL A 184 15.01 -8.50 -4.07
C VAL A 184 15.17 -9.72 -3.16
N ASN A 185 16.30 -9.78 -2.46
CA ASN A 185 16.52 -10.83 -1.47
C ASN A 185 15.90 -10.45 -0.12
N ILE A 186 15.08 -11.35 0.41
CA ILE A 186 14.50 -11.26 1.76
C ILE A 186 14.82 -12.60 2.44
N ASP A 187 15.54 -12.56 3.55
CA ASP A 187 15.94 -13.74 4.32
C ASP A 187 16.61 -14.83 3.42
N ASP A 188 17.56 -14.40 2.57
CA ASP A 188 18.31 -15.22 1.61
C ASP A 188 17.48 -15.86 0.48
N VAL A 189 16.21 -15.49 0.34
CA VAL A 189 15.35 -15.94 -0.76
C VAL A 189 15.10 -14.78 -1.74
N PRO A 190 15.27 -15.00 -3.07
CA PRO A 190 14.96 -13.97 -4.08
C PRO A 190 13.46 -13.91 -4.38
N TYR A 191 12.94 -12.66 -4.44
CA TYR A 191 11.56 -12.36 -4.73
C TYR A 191 11.40 -11.34 -5.86
N LEU A 192 10.27 -11.42 -6.55
CA LEU A 192 9.79 -10.49 -7.55
C LEU A 192 8.28 -10.19 -7.35
N ASP A 193 7.73 -9.31 -8.19
CA ASP A 193 6.29 -8.98 -8.31
C ASP A 193 5.47 -10.19 -8.81
#